data_feb532a9dd1e06c0dc1cedfbdc1b02f2
#
_entry.id   feb532a9dd1e06c0dc1cedfbdc1b02f2
#
_cell.length_a   1.000
_cell.length_b   1.000
_cell.length_c   1.000
_cell.angle_alpha   90.00
_cell.angle_beta   90.00
_cell.angle_gamma   90.00
#
_symmetry.space_group_name_H-M   'P 1'
#
loop_
_entity.id
_entity.type
_entity.pdbx_description
1 polymer ?
#
loop_
_entity_poly.entity_id
_entity_poly.type
_entity_poly.pdbx_seq_one_letter_code
_entity_poly.pdbx_strand_id
1 'polypeptide(L)'
;MKFSVVKANIVNLNVDAIVLPANEQLREGSGASRAIFKAAGRMSLTKACKEIGHCNMGSAVPTRGYNLKSKYIVHAVVPRWVDGEHGEYDLLSSAYLASLNIADIMRCESIAFPLLASGNNGFDKELAIQIAKESISQFEGENLKEVYLVVFDDSVEILMRMQGYDVTVPSEQLAIDERKAEQRAKFHQLFVDGKDAAQKALDDQVHKALEWLKDEENQEKLLNWGIAIAQIALTKKLPKKK
;
A
#
# COMPACT_ATOMS: atom_id res chain seq x y z
N MET A 1 -23.83 17.27 -9.22
CA MET A 1 -22.71 16.31 -9.08
C MET A 1 -22.99 15.36 -7.92
N LYS A 2 -22.74 14.04 -8.08
CA LYS A 2 -22.92 13.03 -7.03
C LYS A 2 -21.61 12.80 -6.30
N PHE A 3 -21.61 12.90 -4.96
CA PHE A 3 -20.49 12.53 -4.08
C PHE A 3 -20.73 11.17 -3.46
N SER A 4 -19.74 10.30 -3.49
CA SER A 4 -19.82 8.94 -2.93
C SER A 4 -18.53 8.55 -2.20
N VAL A 5 -18.64 7.78 -1.14
CA VAL A 5 -17.48 7.23 -0.41
C VAL A 5 -17.36 5.75 -0.72
N VAL A 6 -16.17 5.32 -1.14
CA VAL A 6 -15.92 3.93 -1.54
C VAL A 6 -14.69 3.35 -0.83
N LYS A 7 -14.82 2.12 -0.33
CA LYS A 7 -13.68 1.37 0.21
C LYS A 7 -13.03 0.58 -0.93
N ALA A 8 -11.90 1.06 -1.40
CA ALA A 8 -11.19 0.44 -2.52
C ALA A 8 -9.71 0.80 -2.56
N ASN A 9 -8.96 0.07 -3.39
CA ASN A 9 -7.67 0.58 -3.86
C ASN A 9 -7.91 1.48 -5.07
N ILE A 10 -7.55 2.75 -4.98
CA ILE A 10 -7.81 3.77 -5.99
C ILE A 10 -7.31 3.38 -7.40
N VAL A 11 -6.22 2.61 -7.50
CA VAL A 11 -5.65 2.17 -8.79
C VAL A 11 -6.51 1.13 -9.52
N ASN A 12 -7.51 0.54 -8.84
CA ASN A 12 -8.40 -0.47 -9.40
C ASN A 12 -9.73 0.13 -9.92
N LEU A 13 -10.01 1.38 -9.56
CA LEU A 13 -11.27 2.04 -9.93
C LEU A 13 -11.33 2.31 -11.43
N ASN A 14 -12.53 2.16 -11.97
CA ASN A 14 -12.83 2.50 -13.34
C ASN A 14 -13.49 3.89 -13.38
N VAL A 15 -12.68 4.93 -13.32
CA VAL A 15 -13.07 6.36 -13.37
C VAL A 15 -12.20 7.08 -14.38
N ASP A 16 -12.65 8.26 -14.87
CA ASP A 16 -11.89 9.00 -15.88
C ASP A 16 -10.57 9.55 -15.33
N ALA A 17 -10.58 10.05 -14.10
CA ALA A 17 -9.39 10.57 -13.45
C ALA A 17 -9.23 10.05 -12.02
N ILE A 18 -7.99 9.82 -11.60
CA ILE A 18 -7.62 9.59 -10.19
C ILE A 18 -6.68 10.68 -9.72
N VAL A 19 -6.79 11.05 -8.45
CA VAL A 19 -5.92 12.06 -7.84
C VAL A 19 -4.75 11.40 -7.11
N LEU A 20 -3.56 11.94 -7.37
CA LEU A 20 -2.31 11.55 -6.76
C LEU A 20 -1.85 12.66 -5.81
N PRO A 21 -1.72 12.38 -4.49
CA PRO A 21 -1.10 13.33 -3.56
C PRO A 21 0.36 13.55 -3.94
N ALA A 22 0.69 14.76 -4.38
CA ALA A 22 1.99 15.12 -4.92
C ALA A 22 2.76 16.08 -4.01
N ASN A 23 4.06 16.17 -4.23
CA ASN A 23 4.93 17.24 -3.80
C ASN A 23 5.21 18.20 -4.97
N GLU A 24 5.72 19.40 -4.68
CA GLU A 24 5.97 20.44 -5.68
C GLU A 24 6.89 20.00 -6.83
N GLN A 25 7.82 19.08 -6.58
CA GLN A 25 8.74 18.53 -7.59
C GLN A 25 8.14 17.32 -8.33
N LEU A 26 6.88 16.97 -8.06
CA LEU A 26 6.15 15.85 -8.67
C LEU A 26 6.87 14.49 -8.58
N ARG A 27 7.70 14.30 -7.53
CA ARG A 27 8.43 13.06 -7.31
C ARG A 27 7.54 12.02 -6.63
N GLU A 28 7.83 10.73 -6.91
CA GLU A 28 7.14 9.63 -6.23
C GLU A 28 7.25 9.79 -4.70
N GLY A 29 6.09 9.78 -4.03
CA GLY A 29 5.97 9.83 -2.58
C GLY A 29 5.68 8.45 -1.99
N SER A 30 5.13 8.44 -0.77
CA SER A 30 4.67 7.24 -0.06
C SER A 30 3.15 7.00 -0.25
N GLY A 31 2.62 5.95 0.37
CA GLY A 31 1.18 5.66 0.41
C GLY A 31 0.54 5.59 -0.98
N ALA A 32 -0.53 6.35 -1.17
CA ALA A 32 -1.29 6.41 -2.44
C ALA A 32 -0.40 6.83 -3.63
N SER A 33 0.51 7.80 -3.44
CA SER A 33 1.45 8.22 -4.48
C SER A 33 2.27 7.04 -5.01
N ARG A 34 2.90 6.27 -4.11
CA ARG A 34 3.68 5.07 -4.48
C ARG A 34 2.85 4.02 -5.20
N ALA A 35 1.62 3.79 -4.73
CA ALA A 35 0.71 2.81 -5.35
C ALA A 35 0.36 3.22 -6.79
N ILE A 36 0.04 4.50 -7.01
CA ILE A 36 -0.31 5.04 -8.32
C ILE A 36 0.90 5.02 -9.26
N PHE A 37 2.09 5.47 -8.83
CA PHE A 37 3.32 5.39 -9.64
C PHE A 37 3.62 3.96 -10.08
N LYS A 38 3.50 2.99 -9.14
CA LYS A 38 3.70 1.57 -9.45
C LYS A 38 2.71 1.06 -10.49
N ALA A 39 1.43 1.37 -10.33
CA ALA A 39 0.37 0.86 -11.19
C ALA A 39 0.35 1.54 -12.57
N ALA A 40 0.61 2.85 -12.64
CA ALA A 40 0.73 3.59 -13.88
C ALA A 40 1.95 3.22 -14.73
N GLY A 41 2.99 2.66 -14.10
CA GLY A 41 4.30 2.43 -14.75
C GLY A 41 5.28 3.55 -14.40
N ARG A 42 6.14 3.29 -13.39
CA ARG A 42 7.05 4.29 -12.80
C ARG A 42 7.85 5.10 -13.82
N MET A 43 8.44 4.42 -14.82
CA MET A 43 9.29 5.11 -15.78
C MET A 43 8.53 6.14 -16.59
N SER A 44 7.39 5.79 -17.14
CA SER A 44 6.56 6.67 -17.97
C SER A 44 6.02 7.85 -17.15
N LEU A 45 5.49 7.59 -15.95
CA LEU A 45 4.95 8.63 -15.10
C LEU A 45 6.05 9.57 -14.59
N THR A 46 7.22 9.03 -14.17
CA THR A 46 8.37 9.84 -13.74
C THR A 46 8.87 10.74 -14.86
N LYS A 47 8.90 10.23 -16.11
CA LYS A 47 9.29 11.03 -17.27
C LYS A 47 8.34 12.22 -17.47
N ALA A 48 7.03 11.98 -17.48
CA ALA A 48 6.04 13.05 -17.62
C ALA A 48 6.13 14.08 -16.48
N CYS A 49 6.29 13.63 -15.24
CA CYS A 49 6.48 14.54 -14.10
C CYS A 49 7.72 15.41 -14.24
N LYS A 50 8.83 14.86 -14.76
CA LYS A 50 10.06 15.63 -15.03
C LYS A 50 9.88 16.64 -16.15
N GLU A 51 9.08 16.34 -17.17
CA GLU A 51 8.77 17.27 -18.27
C GLU A 51 7.92 18.45 -17.77
N ILE A 52 7.00 18.25 -16.82
CA ILE A 52 6.25 19.31 -16.13
C ILE A 52 7.18 20.13 -15.21
N GLY A 53 8.05 19.44 -14.47
CA GLY A 53 9.10 20.01 -13.62
C GLY A 53 8.63 20.43 -12.25
N HIS A 54 7.66 21.35 -12.12
CA HIS A 54 7.20 21.93 -10.86
C HIS A 54 5.71 22.23 -10.87
N CYS A 55 5.09 22.14 -9.69
CA CYS A 55 3.71 22.59 -9.46
C CYS A 55 3.63 23.19 -8.04
N ASN A 56 3.03 24.35 -7.91
CA ASN A 56 2.94 25.07 -6.64
C ASN A 56 2.04 24.34 -5.62
N MET A 57 2.31 24.55 -4.34
CA MET A 57 1.48 24.09 -3.24
C MET A 57 0.03 24.56 -3.42
N GLY A 58 -0.96 23.72 -3.16
CA GLY A 58 -2.37 24.01 -3.34
C GLY A 58 -2.85 23.97 -4.80
N SER A 59 -1.96 23.71 -5.74
CA SER A 59 -2.29 23.57 -7.17
C SER A 59 -2.28 22.12 -7.61
N ALA A 60 -2.68 21.85 -8.85
CA ALA A 60 -2.65 20.53 -9.45
C ALA A 60 -2.21 20.58 -10.92
N VAL A 61 -1.70 19.45 -11.44
CA VAL A 61 -1.36 19.29 -12.86
C VAL A 61 -1.73 17.88 -13.34
N PRO A 62 -2.18 17.71 -14.59
CA PRO A 62 -2.58 16.41 -15.11
C PRO A 62 -1.44 15.68 -15.82
N THR A 63 -1.47 14.36 -15.79
CA THR A 63 -0.75 13.48 -16.72
C THR A 63 -1.68 12.41 -17.26
N ARG A 64 -1.24 11.63 -18.25
CA ARG A 64 -1.97 10.43 -18.69
C ARG A 64 -1.94 9.35 -17.61
N GLY A 65 -2.95 8.46 -17.63
CA GLY A 65 -3.06 7.34 -16.71
C GLY A 65 -2.12 6.15 -17.01
N TYR A 66 -1.54 6.11 -18.22
CA TYR A 66 -0.66 5.04 -18.72
C TYR A 66 -1.28 3.63 -18.57
N ASN A 67 -0.73 2.78 -17.66
CA ASN A 67 -1.21 1.41 -17.45
C ASN A 67 -2.43 1.33 -16.52
N LEU A 68 -2.94 2.46 -16.01
CA LEU A 68 -4.15 2.50 -15.22
C LEU A 68 -5.40 2.36 -16.09
N LYS A 69 -6.53 2.00 -15.50
CA LYS A 69 -7.85 2.06 -16.16
C LYS A 69 -8.27 3.51 -16.40
N SER A 70 -7.90 4.42 -15.50
CA SER A 70 -8.21 5.84 -15.58
C SER A 70 -7.42 6.51 -16.70
N LYS A 71 -8.07 7.39 -17.44
CA LYS A 71 -7.45 8.12 -18.56
C LYS A 71 -6.37 9.08 -18.07
N TYR A 72 -6.60 9.66 -16.88
CA TYR A 72 -5.76 10.73 -16.34
C TYR A 72 -5.40 10.49 -14.87
N ILE A 73 -4.22 11.03 -14.50
CA ILE A 73 -3.78 11.21 -13.13
C ILE A 73 -3.68 12.72 -12.90
N VAL A 74 -4.38 13.22 -11.89
CA VAL A 74 -4.28 14.61 -11.44
C VAL A 74 -3.37 14.66 -10.23
N HIS A 75 -2.20 15.28 -10.37
CA HIS A 75 -1.21 15.44 -9.32
C HIS A 75 -1.59 16.65 -8.47
N ALA A 76 -2.21 16.44 -7.32
CA ALA A 76 -2.59 17.47 -6.37
C ALA A 76 -1.43 17.73 -5.39
N VAL A 77 -0.85 18.93 -5.43
CA VAL A 77 0.24 19.31 -4.53
C VAL A 77 -0.33 19.71 -3.18
N VAL A 78 -0.13 18.87 -2.18
CA VAL A 78 -0.75 19.00 -0.86
C VAL A 78 0.25 19.44 0.21
N PRO A 79 -0.18 20.32 1.16
CA PRO A 79 0.66 20.79 2.24
C PRO A 79 0.96 19.67 3.26
N ARG A 80 1.96 19.94 4.11
CA ARG A 80 2.14 19.22 5.36
C ARG A 80 1.48 20.01 6.49
N TRP A 81 0.90 19.30 7.42
CA TRP A 81 0.40 19.91 8.65
C TRP A 81 1.59 20.33 9.53
N VAL A 82 1.55 21.56 10.01
CA VAL A 82 2.48 22.11 10.98
C VAL A 82 1.71 22.40 12.27
N ASP A 83 0.84 23.38 12.28
CA ASP A 83 0.07 23.83 13.43
C ASP A 83 -1.32 24.42 13.07
N GLY A 84 -1.59 24.63 11.79
CA GLY A 84 -2.83 25.24 11.27
C GLY A 84 -2.75 26.75 11.07
N GLU A 85 -1.61 27.38 11.34
CA GLU A 85 -1.41 28.85 11.24
C GLU A 85 -0.69 29.27 9.94
N HIS A 86 -0.29 28.28 9.10
CA HIS A 86 0.46 28.51 7.86
C HIS A 86 -0.40 28.38 6.61
N GLY A 87 -1.73 28.50 6.74
CA GLY A 87 -2.66 28.41 5.63
C GLY A 87 -2.86 26.99 5.09
N GLU A 88 -2.53 25.97 5.90
CA GLU A 88 -2.59 24.56 5.48
C GLU A 88 -4.00 24.14 5.08
N TYR A 89 -5.02 24.65 5.78
CA TYR A 89 -6.42 24.43 5.45
C TYR A 89 -6.73 24.91 4.02
N ASP A 90 -6.42 26.19 3.75
CA ASP A 90 -6.71 26.82 2.44
C ASP A 90 -5.91 26.16 1.32
N LEU A 91 -4.66 25.78 1.57
CA LEU A 91 -3.81 25.09 0.61
C LEU A 91 -4.35 23.70 0.27
N LEU A 92 -4.85 22.94 1.27
CA LEU A 92 -5.44 21.63 1.02
C LEU A 92 -6.77 21.76 0.29
N SER A 93 -7.63 22.71 0.67
CA SER A 93 -8.88 23.01 -0.02
C SER A 93 -8.62 23.41 -1.47
N SER A 94 -7.64 24.30 -1.71
CA SER A 94 -7.23 24.71 -3.06
C SER A 94 -6.77 23.53 -3.92
N ALA A 95 -6.03 22.56 -3.34
CA ALA A 95 -5.59 21.37 -4.06
C ALA A 95 -6.77 20.48 -4.50
N TYR A 96 -7.82 20.34 -3.66
CA TYR A 96 -9.05 19.66 -4.05
C TYR A 96 -9.75 20.40 -5.20
N LEU A 97 -9.97 21.72 -5.07
CA LEU A 97 -10.64 22.54 -6.08
C LEU A 97 -9.85 22.57 -7.40
N ALA A 98 -8.54 22.73 -7.35
CA ALA A 98 -7.68 22.68 -8.53
C ALA A 98 -7.80 21.34 -9.27
N SER A 99 -7.87 20.24 -8.51
CA SER A 99 -8.01 18.90 -9.10
C SER A 99 -9.38 18.71 -9.77
N LEU A 100 -10.44 19.18 -9.14
CA LEU A 100 -11.81 19.15 -9.70
C LEU A 100 -11.89 19.98 -10.96
N ASN A 101 -11.36 21.21 -10.94
CA ASN A 101 -11.32 22.10 -12.11
C ASN A 101 -10.57 21.48 -13.29
N ILE A 102 -9.40 20.87 -13.04
CA ILE A 102 -8.64 20.19 -14.10
C ILE A 102 -9.44 19.05 -14.70
N ALA A 103 -10.05 18.20 -13.88
CA ALA A 103 -10.84 17.09 -14.37
C ALA A 103 -12.04 17.58 -15.20
N ASP A 104 -12.71 18.63 -14.77
CA ASP A 104 -13.83 19.21 -15.49
C ASP A 104 -13.41 19.83 -16.83
N ILE A 105 -12.31 20.62 -16.88
CA ILE A 105 -11.73 21.15 -18.10
C ILE A 105 -11.34 20.03 -19.07
N MET A 106 -10.84 18.90 -18.56
CA MET A 106 -10.49 17.71 -19.34
C MET A 106 -11.72 16.87 -19.75
N ARG A 107 -12.93 17.34 -19.45
CA ARG A 107 -14.21 16.68 -19.73
C ARG A 107 -14.31 15.27 -19.12
N CYS A 108 -13.76 15.11 -17.93
CA CYS A 108 -13.98 13.91 -17.15
C CYS A 108 -15.40 13.90 -16.58
N GLU A 109 -16.08 12.76 -16.65
CA GLU A 109 -17.37 12.58 -15.98
C GLU A 109 -17.21 12.10 -14.56
N SER A 110 -16.06 11.51 -14.23
CA SER A 110 -15.76 10.91 -12.91
C SER A 110 -14.34 11.17 -12.46
N ILE A 111 -14.17 11.44 -11.15
CA ILE A 111 -12.87 11.60 -10.51
C ILE A 111 -12.86 10.92 -9.14
N ALA A 112 -11.74 10.29 -8.78
CA ALA A 112 -11.56 9.67 -7.48
C ALA A 112 -10.37 10.27 -6.73
N PHE A 113 -10.61 10.63 -5.47
CA PHE A 113 -9.63 11.16 -4.54
C PHE A 113 -9.28 10.14 -3.47
N PRO A 114 -8.01 9.91 -3.13
CA PRO A 114 -7.70 9.40 -1.80
C PRO A 114 -7.96 10.50 -0.77
N LEU A 115 -8.07 10.18 0.51
CA LEU A 115 -8.11 11.22 1.54
C LEU A 115 -6.75 11.93 1.56
N LEU A 116 -6.71 13.13 0.94
CA LEU A 116 -5.48 13.89 0.78
C LEU A 116 -4.91 14.32 2.13
N ALA A 117 -3.60 14.33 2.24
CA ALA A 117 -2.80 14.80 3.36
C ALA A 117 -2.97 14.05 4.71
N SER A 118 -3.90 13.10 4.84
CA SER A 118 -4.19 12.36 6.09
C SER A 118 -3.16 11.28 6.48
N GLY A 119 -2.18 11.04 5.63
CA GLY A 119 -1.07 10.10 5.88
C GLY A 119 0.18 10.82 6.40
N ASN A 120 1.32 10.63 5.71
CA ASN A 120 2.62 11.21 6.10
C ASN A 120 2.68 12.75 6.10
N ASN A 121 1.67 13.42 5.55
CA ASN A 121 1.55 14.87 5.62
C ASN A 121 0.95 15.37 6.94
N GLY A 122 0.45 14.47 7.80
CA GLY A 122 0.18 14.75 9.20
C GLY A 122 -1.12 15.46 9.53
N PHE A 123 -2.03 15.68 8.57
CA PHE A 123 -3.36 16.20 8.90
C PHE A 123 -4.13 15.18 9.74
N ASP A 124 -4.84 15.66 10.74
CA ASP A 124 -5.83 14.88 11.43
C ASP A 124 -6.88 14.35 10.44
N LYS A 125 -7.34 13.10 10.64
CA LYS A 125 -8.22 12.45 9.67
C LYS A 125 -9.60 13.12 9.61
N GLU A 126 -10.15 13.56 10.74
CA GLU A 126 -11.45 14.23 10.79
C GLU A 126 -11.37 15.58 10.08
N LEU A 127 -10.31 16.35 10.35
CA LEU A 127 -10.04 17.61 9.68
C LEU A 127 -9.88 17.43 8.16
N ALA A 128 -9.09 16.41 7.75
CA ALA A 128 -8.90 16.11 6.32
C ALA A 128 -10.21 15.72 5.63
N ILE A 129 -11.09 14.95 6.30
CA ILE A 129 -12.43 14.60 5.82
C ILE A 129 -13.29 15.87 5.68
N GLN A 130 -13.28 16.74 6.69
CA GLN A 130 -14.03 17.99 6.65
C GLN A 130 -13.62 18.85 5.46
N ILE A 131 -12.32 19.10 5.29
CA ILE A 131 -11.79 19.89 4.17
C ILE A 131 -12.19 19.27 2.81
N ALA A 132 -12.05 17.95 2.66
CA ALA A 132 -12.45 17.26 1.43
C ALA A 132 -13.93 17.49 1.11
N LYS A 133 -14.81 17.32 2.10
CA LYS A 133 -16.26 17.49 1.93
C LYS A 133 -16.62 18.93 1.56
N GLU A 134 -16.10 19.90 2.29
CA GLU A 134 -16.35 21.32 2.06
C GLU A 134 -15.87 21.74 0.67
N SER A 135 -14.65 21.36 0.30
CA SER A 135 -14.09 21.68 -1.02
C SER A 135 -14.90 21.06 -2.16
N ILE A 136 -15.28 19.79 -2.03
CA ILE A 136 -16.08 19.09 -3.06
C ILE A 136 -17.48 19.68 -3.16
N SER A 137 -18.10 20.07 -2.04
CA SER A 137 -19.44 20.64 -2.02
C SER A 137 -19.52 22.04 -2.64
N GLN A 138 -18.41 22.79 -2.59
CA GLN A 138 -18.31 24.15 -3.19
C GLN A 138 -18.04 24.12 -4.69
N PHE A 139 -17.69 22.95 -5.24
CA PHE A 139 -17.34 22.86 -6.65
C PHE A 139 -18.58 22.82 -7.55
N GLU A 140 -18.61 23.72 -8.50
CA GLU A 140 -19.63 23.79 -9.58
C GLU A 140 -18.91 23.55 -10.92
N GLY A 141 -19.11 22.38 -11.52
CA GLY A 141 -18.55 22.01 -12.82
C GLY A 141 -19.62 21.64 -13.81
N GLU A 142 -19.28 21.66 -15.10
CA GLU A 142 -20.18 21.35 -16.20
C GLU A 142 -20.13 19.87 -16.59
N ASN A 143 -18.97 19.25 -16.52
CA ASN A 143 -18.70 17.91 -17.05
C ASN A 143 -18.67 16.84 -15.96
N LEU A 144 -18.12 17.14 -14.77
CA LEU A 144 -18.03 16.20 -13.66
C LEU A 144 -19.41 15.86 -13.09
N LYS A 145 -19.75 14.56 -13.17
CA LYS A 145 -21.01 14.00 -12.66
C LYS A 145 -20.82 13.27 -11.34
N GLU A 146 -19.66 12.61 -11.16
CA GLU A 146 -19.38 11.75 -10.03
C GLU A 146 -18.00 12.04 -9.42
N VAL A 147 -17.98 12.23 -8.11
CA VAL A 147 -16.76 12.37 -7.30
C VAL A 147 -16.73 11.31 -6.24
N TYR A 148 -15.64 10.56 -6.19
CA TYR A 148 -15.42 9.48 -5.23
C TYR A 148 -14.34 9.86 -4.23
N LEU A 149 -14.65 9.76 -2.93
CA LEU A 149 -13.63 9.74 -1.87
C LEU A 149 -13.30 8.29 -1.56
N VAL A 150 -12.07 7.90 -1.81
CA VAL A 150 -11.60 6.53 -1.67
C VAL A 150 -10.98 6.35 -0.30
N VAL A 151 -11.57 5.51 0.51
CA VAL A 151 -11.03 5.11 1.81
C VAL A 151 -10.34 3.76 1.66
N PHE A 152 -9.10 3.70 2.11
CA PHE A 152 -8.29 2.48 2.09
C PHE A 152 -8.03 1.94 3.50
N ASP A 153 -7.97 2.83 4.47
CA ASP A 153 -7.72 2.57 5.89
C ASP A 153 -9.04 2.36 6.63
N ASP A 154 -9.13 1.29 7.42
CA ASP A 154 -10.32 0.95 8.20
C ASP A 154 -10.71 2.05 9.18
N SER A 155 -9.74 2.80 9.74
CA SER A 155 -10.05 3.91 10.65
C SER A 155 -10.74 5.07 9.94
N VAL A 156 -10.38 5.37 8.69
CA VAL A 156 -11.09 6.38 7.88
C VAL A 156 -12.49 5.89 7.50
N GLU A 157 -12.63 4.61 7.17
CA GLU A 157 -13.95 4.02 6.91
C GLU A 157 -14.88 4.19 8.11
N ILE A 158 -14.40 3.86 9.32
CA ILE A 158 -15.17 3.99 10.55
C ILE A 158 -15.62 5.44 10.76
N LEU A 159 -14.70 6.41 10.61
CA LEU A 159 -15.01 7.83 10.75
C LEU A 159 -16.07 8.28 9.74
N MET A 160 -15.99 7.84 8.48
CA MET A 160 -16.97 8.17 7.46
C MET A 160 -18.37 7.59 7.80
N ARG A 161 -18.43 6.33 8.26
CA ARG A 161 -19.69 5.72 8.71
C ARG A 161 -20.27 6.41 9.94
N MET A 162 -19.44 6.81 10.91
CA MET A 162 -19.88 7.56 12.09
C MET A 162 -20.47 8.93 11.71
N GLN A 163 -20.00 9.54 10.62
CA GLN A 163 -20.54 10.78 10.06
C GLN A 163 -21.77 10.57 9.16
N GLY A 164 -22.31 9.33 9.10
CA GLY A 164 -23.54 9.01 8.38
C GLY A 164 -23.34 8.73 6.88
N TYR A 165 -22.11 8.53 6.42
CA TYR A 165 -21.85 8.15 5.02
C TYR A 165 -22.05 6.65 4.82
N ASP A 166 -22.73 6.29 3.73
CA ASP A 166 -22.69 4.92 3.22
C ASP A 166 -21.35 4.70 2.49
N VAL A 167 -20.54 3.80 3.04
CA VAL A 167 -19.25 3.42 2.44
C VAL A 167 -19.46 2.14 1.65
N THR A 168 -19.49 2.26 0.34
CA THR A 168 -19.71 1.14 -0.57
C THR A 168 -18.39 0.46 -0.96
N VAL A 169 -18.44 -0.85 -1.21
CA VAL A 169 -17.30 -1.60 -1.76
C VAL A 169 -17.65 -1.96 -3.20
N PRO A 170 -16.92 -1.44 -4.20
CA PRO A 170 -17.17 -1.78 -5.59
C PRO A 170 -17.03 -3.29 -5.83
N SER A 171 -17.87 -3.87 -6.68
CA SER A 171 -17.85 -5.32 -7.00
C SER A 171 -16.50 -5.79 -7.51
N GLU A 172 -15.81 -4.96 -8.28
CA GLU A 172 -14.45 -5.24 -8.76
C GLU A 172 -13.44 -5.36 -7.61
N GLN A 173 -13.58 -4.55 -6.56
CA GLN A 173 -12.72 -4.63 -5.37
C GLN A 173 -13.03 -5.90 -4.58
N LEU A 174 -14.29 -6.26 -4.41
CA LEU A 174 -14.71 -7.51 -3.76
C LEU A 174 -14.07 -8.72 -4.45
N ALA A 175 -14.16 -8.81 -5.77
CA ALA A 175 -13.57 -9.89 -6.54
C ALA A 175 -12.03 -9.97 -6.41
N ILE A 176 -11.35 -8.82 -6.26
CA ILE A 176 -9.90 -8.77 -6.02
C ILE A 176 -9.57 -9.27 -4.60
N ASP A 177 -10.35 -8.86 -3.62
CA ASP A 177 -10.12 -9.23 -2.22
C ASP A 177 -10.40 -10.72 -1.99
N GLU A 178 -11.43 -11.28 -2.60
CA GLU A 178 -11.72 -12.72 -2.60
C GLU A 178 -10.54 -13.53 -3.19
N ARG A 179 -10.04 -13.15 -4.37
CA ARG A 179 -8.87 -13.82 -4.99
C ARG A 179 -7.63 -13.77 -4.10
N LYS A 180 -7.39 -12.63 -3.44
CA LYS A 180 -6.27 -12.50 -2.50
C LYS A 180 -6.46 -13.37 -1.26
N ALA A 181 -7.68 -13.45 -0.75
CA ALA A 181 -8.01 -14.31 0.39
C ALA A 181 -7.78 -15.80 0.04
N GLU A 182 -8.24 -16.25 -1.13
CA GLU A 182 -7.99 -17.61 -1.62
C GLU A 182 -6.49 -17.91 -1.78
N GLN A 183 -5.72 -16.97 -2.35
CA GLN A 183 -4.27 -17.13 -2.50
C GLN A 183 -3.56 -17.23 -1.15
N ARG A 184 -3.97 -16.43 -0.17
CA ARG A 184 -3.44 -16.49 1.20
C ARG A 184 -3.76 -17.81 1.88
N ALA A 185 -5.00 -18.29 1.73
CA ALA A 185 -5.43 -19.57 2.28
C ALA A 185 -4.63 -20.73 1.68
N LYS A 186 -4.44 -20.76 0.34
CA LYS A 186 -3.60 -21.76 -0.34
C LYS A 186 -2.14 -21.72 0.13
N PHE A 187 -1.57 -20.51 0.26
CA PHE A 187 -0.20 -20.38 0.77
C PHE A 187 -0.08 -20.85 2.22
N HIS A 188 -1.06 -20.52 3.07
CA HIS A 188 -1.08 -20.98 4.46
C HIS A 188 -1.16 -22.50 4.55
N GLN A 189 -2.01 -23.14 3.74
CA GLN A 189 -2.13 -24.60 3.69
C GLN A 189 -0.81 -25.26 3.28
N LEU A 190 -0.15 -24.76 2.22
CA LEU A 190 1.16 -25.26 1.78
C LEU A 190 2.23 -25.13 2.88
N PHE A 191 2.18 -24.07 3.67
CA PHE A 191 3.11 -23.87 4.77
C PHE A 191 2.86 -24.84 5.93
N VAL A 192 1.59 -25.12 6.25
CA VAL A 192 1.21 -26.13 7.27
C VAL A 192 1.63 -27.52 6.82
N ASP A 193 1.25 -27.91 5.58
CA ASP A 193 1.60 -29.21 5.00
C ASP A 193 3.12 -29.41 4.95
N GLY A 194 3.88 -28.36 4.62
CA GLY A 194 5.33 -28.39 4.61
C GLY A 194 5.95 -28.57 6.00
N LYS A 195 5.38 -27.97 7.04
CA LYS A 195 5.80 -28.17 8.43
C LYS A 195 5.54 -29.59 8.90
N ASP A 196 4.36 -30.12 8.62
CA ASP A 196 3.98 -31.48 9.03
C ASP A 196 4.86 -32.52 8.35
N ALA A 197 5.16 -32.35 7.05
CA ALA A 197 6.08 -33.21 6.32
C ALA A 197 7.51 -33.15 6.87
N ALA A 198 8.01 -31.96 7.22
CA ALA A 198 9.33 -31.78 7.82
C ALA A 198 9.42 -32.40 9.22
N GLN A 199 8.38 -32.24 10.03
CA GLN A 199 8.31 -32.83 11.36
C GLN A 199 8.31 -34.35 11.27
N LYS A 200 7.51 -34.95 10.39
CA LYS A 200 7.48 -36.40 10.17
C LYS A 200 8.84 -36.95 9.72
N ALA A 201 9.51 -36.23 8.80
CA ALA A 201 10.85 -36.63 8.34
C ALA A 201 11.89 -36.60 9.48
N LEU A 202 11.78 -35.59 10.37
CA LEU A 202 12.64 -35.50 11.54
C LEU A 202 12.36 -36.63 12.52
N ASP A 203 11.10 -36.95 12.81
CA ASP A 203 10.69 -38.04 13.70
C ASP A 203 11.16 -39.39 13.16
N ASP A 204 11.05 -39.64 11.85
CA ASP A 204 11.56 -40.84 11.19
C ASP A 204 13.09 -40.97 11.32
N GLN A 205 13.83 -39.85 11.19
CA GLN A 205 15.28 -39.83 11.36
C GLN A 205 15.69 -40.12 12.82
N VAL A 206 14.98 -39.49 13.77
CA VAL A 206 15.21 -39.72 15.21
C VAL A 206 14.92 -41.18 15.55
N HIS A 207 13.81 -41.73 15.04
CA HIS A 207 13.49 -43.16 15.29
C HIS A 207 14.56 -44.10 14.76
N LYS A 208 15.03 -43.88 13.52
CA LYS A 208 16.13 -44.67 12.94
C LYS A 208 17.44 -44.56 13.76
N ALA A 209 17.75 -43.36 14.25
CA ALA A 209 18.91 -43.14 15.08
C ALA A 209 18.79 -43.87 16.43
N LEU A 210 17.61 -43.87 17.04
CA LEU A 210 17.35 -44.59 18.28
C LEU A 210 17.40 -46.09 18.08
N GLU A 211 16.87 -46.66 17.00
CA GLU A 211 16.97 -48.05 16.66
C GLU A 211 18.44 -48.48 16.44
N TRP A 212 19.21 -47.64 15.72
CA TRP A 212 20.65 -47.90 15.51
C TRP A 212 21.46 -47.91 16.83
N LEU A 213 21.05 -47.07 17.83
CA LEU A 213 21.66 -47.01 19.15
C LEU A 213 21.32 -48.18 20.06
N LYS A 214 20.29 -48.98 19.77
CA LYS A 214 19.95 -50.17 20.55
C LYS A 214 20.91 -51.32 20.32
N ASP A 215 21.66 -51.31 19.24
CA ASP A 215 22.64 -52.33 18.90
C ASP A 215 23.94 -52.08 19.67
N GLU A 216 24.40 -53.11 20.42
CA GLU A 216 25.58 -53.02 21.28
C GLU A 216 26.86 -52.71 20.49
N GLU A 217 26.99 -53.25 19.26
CA GLU A 217 28.15 -52.98 18.40
C GLU A 217 28.20 -51.50 17.97
N ASN A 218 27.02 -50.86 17.74
CA ASN A 218 26.93 -49.46 17.42
C ASN A 218 27.21 -48.55 18.61
N GLN A 219 26.83 -48.94 19.81
CA GLN A 219 27.18 -48.21 21.03
C GLN A 219 28.72 -48.22 21.26
N GLU A 220 29.37 -49.35 21.02
CA GLU A 220 30.82 -49.45 21.11
C GLU A 220 31.52 -48.55 20.03
N LYS A 221 31.00 -48.52 18.82
CA LYS A 221 31.48 -47.63 17.76
C LYS A 221 31.36 -46.15 18.15
N LEU A 222 30.24 -45.76 18.80
CA LEU A 222 30.03 -44.39 19.27
C LEU A 222 30.98 -44.00 20.40
N LEU A 223 31.22 -44.91 21.35
CA LEU A 223 32.21 -44.71 22.40
C LEU A 223 33.61 -44.50 21.81
N ASN A 224 33.98 -45.34 20.84
CA ASN A 224 35.27 -45.21 20.15
C ASN A 224 35.38 -43.93 19.33
N TRP A 225 34.29 -43.48 18.66
CA TRP A 225 34.22 -42.22 17.96
C TRP A 225 34.27 -41.01 18.91
N GLY A 226 33.59 -41.10 20.05
CA GLY A 226 33.64 -40.08 21.10
C GLY A 226 35.04 -39.88 21.66
N ILE A 227 35.78 -40.99 21.90
CA ILE A 227 37.19 -40.96 22.33
C ILE A 227 38.06 -40.35 21.22
N ALA A 228 37.85 -40.71 19.95
CA ALA A 228 38.62 -40.18 18.83
C ALA A 228 38.38 -38.67 18.64
N ILE A 229 37.13 -38.19 18.73
CA ILE A 229 36.79 -36.78 18.67
C ILE A 229 37.40 -35.99 19.84
N ALA A 230 37.33 -36.54 21.05
CA ALA A 230 37.95 -35.94 22.24
C ALA A 230 39.47 -35.82 22.09
N GLN A 231 40.14 -36.86 21.55
CA GLN A 231 41.58 -36.82 21.27
C GLN A 231 41.93 -35.76 20.20
N ILE A 232 41.12 -35.61 19.14
CA ILE A 232 41.30 -34.58 18.10
C ILE A 232 41.10 -33.17 18.69
N ALA A 233 40.11 -32.99 19.57
CA ALA A 233 39.87 -31.72 20.24
C ALA A 233 41.00 -31.31 21.19
N LEU A 234 41.59 -32.26 21.87
CA LEU A 234 42.73 -32.05 22.78
C LEU A 234 44.05 -31.75 22.01
N THR A 235 44.21 -32.31 20.82
CA THR A 235 45.43 -32.11 20.00
C THR A 235 45.37 -30.83 19.12
N LYS A 236 44.18 -30.35 18.76
CA LYS A 236 44.03 -29.08 18.07
C LYS A 236 44.04 -27.91 19.05
N LYS A 237 45.23 -27.35 19.34
CA LYS A 237 45.35 -26.02 19.94
C LYS A 237 44.58 -25.02 19.05
N LEU A 238 43.49 -24.48 19.56
CA LEU A 238 42.75 -23.37 18.93
C LEU A 238 43.72 -22.22 18.67
N PRO A 239 43.75 -21.65 17.45
CA PRO A 239 44.56 -20.49 17.17
C PRO A 239 44.03 -19.32 18.03
N LYS A 240 44.92 -18.70 18.80
CA LYS A 240 44.63 -17.48 19.55
C LYS A 240 44.20 -16.41 18.56
N LYS A 241 42.97 -15.90 18.68
CA LYS A 241 42.55 -14.67 18.01
C LYS A 241 43.52 -13.54 18.43
N LYS A 242 44.19 -12.95 17.47
CA LYS A 242 44.80 -11.62 17.58
C LYS A 242 43.76 -10.55 17.40
#